data_6573e989d65cf67116640e25e316b11c
#
_entry.id   6573e989d65cf67116640e25e316b11c
#
_cell.length_a   1.000
_cell.length_b   1.000
_cell.length_c   1.000
_cell.angle_alpha   90.00
_cell.angle_beta   90.00
_cell.angle_gamma   90.00
#
_symmetry.space_group_name_H-M   'P 1'
#
loop_
_entity.id
_entity.type
_entity.pdbx_description
1 polymer ?
#
loop_
_entity_poly.entity_id
_entity_poly.type
_entity_poly.pdbx_seq_one_letter_code
_entity_poly.pdbx_strand_id
1 'polypeptide(L)'
;IAAVFDELNEARLPLLFRLLPKELAAETFVEMEPEAQELLIRGFSDSELKEVIDELYVDDAVDIVEEMPANVVQRILSQAEPDMRKQINEILRYPEDSAGSIMTTEYVSLRPNMTVGEAILRIRRTGIDKETIYTCYVTRGHKLIGLTSVKDLLLCEDDDATIESIM
;
A
#
# COMPACT_ATOMS: atom_id res chain seq x y z
N ILE A 1 15.18 -6.04 -10.57
CA ILE A 1 14.36 -6.85 -11.50
C ILE A 1 13.64 -5.91 -12.47
N ALA A 2 12.94 -4.86 -12.02
CA ALA A 2 12.21 -3.90 -12.84
C ALA A 2 13.05 -3.40 -14.05
N ALA A 3 14.24 -2.86 -13.82
CA ALA A 3 15.13 -2.37 -14.90
C ALA A 3 15.43 -3.41 -16.01
N VAL A 4 15.34 -4.71 -15.73
CA VAL A 4 15.48 -5.75 -16.78
C VAL A 4 14.18 -5.86 -17.59
N PHE A 5 13.05 -5.67 -16.94
CA PHE A 5 11.74 -5.71 -17.60
C PHE A 5 11.53 -4.50 -18.51
N ASP A 6 12.03 -3.30 -18.13
CA ASP A 6 11.95 -2.08 -18.93
C ASP A 6 12.75 -2.18 -20.25
N GLU A 7 13.75 -3.07 -20.32
CA GLU A 7 14.49 -3.35 -21.55
C GLU A 7 13.80 -4.38 -22.47
N LEU A 8 12.70 -4.99 -22.04
CA LEU A 8 12.00 -6.02 -22.81
C LEU A 8 11.06 -5.39 -23.85
N ASN A 9 10.92 -6.09 -24.99
CA ASN A 9 9.95 -5.68 -25.98
C ASN A 9 8.52 -6.14 -25.62
N GLU A 10 7.53 -5.52 -26.26
CA GLU A 10 6.09 -5.75 -26.04
C GLU A 10 5.69 -7.23 -26.04
N ALA A 11 6.32 -8.07 -26.87
CA ALA A 11 5.96 -9.47 -26.98
C ALA A 11 6.50 -10.34 -25.83
N ARG A 12 7.65 -9.96 -25.26
CA ARG A 12 8.33 -10.73 -24.21
C ARG A 12 7.96 -10.30 -22.82
N LEU A 13 7.69 -9.02 -22.63
CA LEU A 13 7.40 -8.42 -21.33
C LEU A 13 6.26 -9.15 -20.59
N PRO A 14 5.04 -9.30 -21.15
CA PRO A 14 3.95 -9.99 -20.44
C PRO A 14 4.24 -11.47 -20.20
N LEU A 15 4.99 -12.13 -21.11
CA LEU A 15 5.30 -13.54 -20.98
C LEU A 15 6.23 -13.82 -19.80
N LEU A 16 7.26 -12.99 -19.64
CA LEU A 16 8.22 -13.14 -18.53
C LEU A 16 7.63 -12.66 -17.22
N PHE A 17 6.82 -11.60 -17.25
CA PHE A 17 6.12 -11.10 -16.06
C PHE A 17 5.23 -12.16 -15.41
N ARG A 18 4.51 -12.96 -16.20
CA ARG A 18 3.67 -14.08 -15.73
C ARG A 18 4.44 -15.20 -15.03
N LEU A 19 5.77 -15.21 -15.11
CA LEU A 19 6.60 -16.20 -14.39
C LEU A 19 6.94 -15.76 -12.96
N LEU A 20 6.68 -14.51 -12.60
CA LEU A 20 6.92 -13.99 -11.25
C LEU A 20 5.86 -14.52 -10.28
N PRO A 21 6.25 -14.86 -9.03
CA PRO A 21 5.29 -14.99 -7.94
C PRO A 21 4.51 -13.69 -7.74
N LYS A 22 3.26 -13.77 -7.25
CA LYS A 22 2.33 -12.63 -7.13
C LYS A 22 2.93 -11.42 -6.42
N GLU A 23 3.44 -11.62 -5.21
CA GLU A 23 4.07 -10.57 -4.40
C GLU A 23 5.22 -9.90 -5.16
N LEU A 24 6.13 -10.71 -5.73
CA LEU A 24 7.26 -10.19 -6.50
C LEU A 24 6.80 -9.50 -7.80
N ALA A 25 5.71 -9.95 -8.40
CA ALA A 25 5.13 -9.32 -9.58
C ALA A 25 4.62 -7.92 -9.26
N ALA A 26 3.88 -7.75 -8.15
CA ALA A 26 3.40 -6.45 -7.70
C ALA A 26 4.55 -5.50 -7.35
N GLU A 27 5.51 -5.94 -6.52
CA GLU A 27 6.71 -5.16 -6.19
C GLU A 27 7.50 -4.75 -7.45
N THR A 28 7.62 -5.68 -8.43
CA THR A 28 8.33 -5.38 -9.68
C THR A 28 7.55 -4.39 -10.52
N PHE A 29 6.23 -4.50 -10.54
CA PHE A 29 5.34 -3.66 -11.33
C PHE A 29 5.39 -2.19 -10.89
N VAL A 30 5.37 -1.94 -9.59
CA VAL A 30 5.48 -0.59 -9.01
C VAL A 30 6.80 0.10 -9.41
N GLU A 31 7.90 -0.65 -9.44
CA GLU A 31 9.24 -0.14 -9.75
C GLU A 31 9.54 -0.02 -11.26
N MET A 32 8.58 -0.34 -12.13
CA MET A 32 8.76 -0.27 -13.59
C MET A 32 8.45 1.13 -14.12
N GLU A 33 9.07 1.47 -15.26
CA GLU A 33 8.75 2.72 -15.97
C GLU A 33 7.28 2.72 -16.46
N PRO A 34 6.60 3.89 -16.48
CA PRO A 34 5.18 4.01 -16.82
C PRO A 34 4.81 3.39 -18.18
N GLU A 35 5.68 3.46 -19.16
CA GLU A 35 5.47 2.89 -20.49
C GLU A 35 5.40 1.35 -20.44
N ALA A 36 6.24 0.73 -19.63
CA ALA A 36 6.25 -0.72 -19.44
C ALA A 36 5.03 -1.18 -18.63
N GLN A 37 4.64 -0.42 -17.61
CA GLN A 37 3.41 -0.63 -16.84
C GLN A 37 2.17 -0.56 -17.73
N GLU A 38 2.04 0.49 -18.56
CA GLU A 38 0.93 0.66 -19.50
C GLU A 38 0.82 -0.53 -20.46
N LEU A 39 1.97 -0.99 -20.96
CA LEU A 39 2.05 -2.11 -21.87
C LEU A 39 1.58 -3.42 -21.22
N LEU A 40 1.99 -3.67 -19.96
CA LEU A 40 1.50 -4.79 -19.17
C LEU A 40 0.00 -4.71 -18.92
N ILE A 41 -0.50 -3.56 -18.48
CA ILE A 41 -1.93 -3.36 -18.21
C ILE A 41 -2.76 -3.63 -19.48
N ARG A 42 -2.31 -3.19 -20.63
CA ARG A 42 -2.99 -3.47 -21.92
C ARG A 42 -2.96 -4.95 -22.31
N GLY A 43 -1.89 -5.64 -21.95
CA GLY A 43 -1.66 -7.04 -22.27
C GLY A 43 -2.29 -8.04 -21.29
N PHE A 44 -2.69 -7.59 -20.10
CA PHE A 44 -3.34 -8.44 -19.09
C PHE A 44 -4.79 -8.74 -19.44
N SER A 45 -5.26 -9.92 -19.05
CA SER A 45 -6.69 -10.16 -18.85
C SER A 45 -7.20 -9.37 -17.62
N ASP A 46 -8.51 -9.24 -17.48
CA ASP A 46 -9.09 -8.54 -16.32
C ASP A 46 -8.77 -9.26 -15.00
N SER A 47 -8.66 -10.59 -15.02
CA SER A 47 -8.25 -11.37 -13.84
C SER A 47 -6.78 -11.16 -13.47
N GLU A 48 -5.88 -11.09 -14.45
CA GLU A 48 -4.46 -10.82 -14.21
C GLU A 48 -4.26 -9.41 -13.66
N LEU A 49 -4.95 -8.43 -14.26
CA LEU A 49 -4.91 -7.04 -13.78
C LEU A 49 -5.42 -6.93 -12.34
N LYS A 50 -6.56 -7.58 -12.05
CA LYS A 50 -7.09 -7.62 -10.70
C LYS A 50 -6.09 -8.25 -9.71
N GLU A 51 -5.45 -9.35 -10.05
CA GLU A 51 -4.46 -10.00 -9.21
C GLU A 51 -3.26 -9.12 -8.88
N VAL A 52 -2.82 -8.28 -9.81
CA VAL A 52 -1.74 -7.31 -9.58
C VAL A 52 -2.24 -6.18 -8.70
N ILE A 53 -3.41 -5.60 -8.99
CA ILE A 53 -3.97 -4.47 -8.23
C ILE A 53 -4.26 -4.87 -6.77
N ASP A 54 -4.76 -6.07 -6.52
CA ASP A 54 -5.09 -6.57 -5.18
C ASP A 54 -3.85 -6.73 -4.28
N GLU A 55 -2.65 -6.78 -4.84
CA GLU A 55 -1.37 -6.85 -4.10
C GLU A 55 -0.70 -5.47 -3.93
N LEU A 56 -1.22 -4.40 -4.57
CA LEU A 56 -0.66 -3.05 -4.45
C LEU A 56 -1.12 -2.35 -3.17
N TYR A 57 -0.26 -1.52 -2.62
CA TYR A 57 -0.68 -0.52 -1.64
C TYR A 57 -1.40 0.64 -2.32
N VAL A 58 -2.20 1.38 -1.55
CA VAL A 58 -3.08 2.41 -2.11
C VAL A 58 -2.31 3.57 -2.71
N ASP A 59 -1.22 4.00 -2.10
CA ASP A 59 -0.32 5.06 -2.59
C ASP A 59 0.35 4.65 -3.90
N ASP A 60 0.91 3.43 -4.00
CA ASP A 60 1.46 2.89 -5.26
C ASP A 60 0.41 2.87 -6.38
N ALA A 61 -0.82 2.47 -6.05
CA ALA A 61 -1.91 2.47 -7.02
C ALA A 61 -2.31 3.89 -7.45
N VAL A 62 -2.19 4.89 -6.57
CA VAL A 62 -2.43 6.31 -6.90
C VAL A 62 -1.36 6.80 -7.85
N ASP A 63 -0.08 6.56 -7.56
CA ASP A 63 1.04 6.98 -8.40
C ASP A 63 0.91 6.40 -9.82
N ILE A 64 0.59 5.11 -9.94
CA ILE A 64 0.33 4.48 -11.23
C ILE A 64 -0.85 5.15 -11.95
N VAL A 65 -1.95 5.43 -11.26
CA VAL A 65 -3.14 6.05 -11.86
C VAL A 65 -2.85 7.48 -12.34
N GLU A 66 -2.03 8.26 -11.63
CA GLU A 66 -1.67 9.63 -12.02
C GLU A 66 -0.85 9.67 -13.31
N GLU A 67 -0.04 8.65 -13.56
CA GLU A 67 0.81 8.57 -14.75
C GLU A 67 0.13 7.92 -15.97
N MET A 68 -1.04 7.28 -15.80
CA MET A 68 -1.69 6.50 -16.86
C MET A 68 -2.71 7.30 -17.69
N PRO A 69 -2.85 6.97 -18.99
CA PRO A 69 -3.93 7.51 -19.82
C PRO A 69 -5.31 7.17 -19.26
N ALA A 70 -6.30 8.06 -19.45
CA ALA A 70 -7.65 7.94 -18.89
C ALA A 70 -8.37 6.61 -19.17
N ASN A 71 -8.16 6.00 -20.33
CA ASN A 71 -8.73 4.69 -20.66
C ASN A 71 -8.10 3.54 -19.84
N VAL A 72 -6.82 3.66 -19.48
CA VAL A 72 -6.10 2.71 -18.62
C VAL A 72 -6.55 2.89 -17.19
N VAL A 73 -6.65 4.14 -16.71
CA VAL A 73 -7.18 4.48 -15.39
C VAL A 73 -8.57 3.87 -15.17
N GLN A 74 -9.49 4.03 -16.16
CA GLN A 74 -10.82 3.42 -16.07
C GLN A 74 -10.76 1.90 -15.91
N ARG A 75 -9.83 1.26 -16.62
CA ARG A 75 -9.66 -0.18 -16.54
C ARG A 75 -9.13 -0.61 -15.18
N ILE A 76 -8.09 0.07 -14.64
CA ILE A 76 -7.55 -0.17 -13.29
C ILE A 76 -8.68 -0.04 -12.26
N LEU A 77 -9.36 1.10 -12.24
CA LEU A 77 -10.42 1.37 -11.27
C LEU A 77 -11.60 0.40 -11.38
N SER A 78 -11.87 -0.18 -12.56
CA SER A 78 -12.93 -1.18 -12.73
C SER A 78 -12.59 -2.52 -12.11
N GLN A 79 -11.31 -2.88 -12.03
CA GLN A 79 -10.83 -4.13 -11.45
C GLN A 79 -10.52 -4.00 -9.95
N ALA A 80 -10.19 -2.82 -9.46
CA ALA A 80 -9.91 -2.57 -8.05
C ALA A 80 -11.12 -2.87 -7.15
N GLU A 81 -10.85 -3.42 -5.97
CA GLU A 81 -11.86 -3.63 -4.92
C GLU A 81 -12.54 -2.29 -4.53
N PRO A 82 -13.82 -2.31 -4.11
CA PRO A 82 -14.56 -1.08 -3.83
C PRO A 82 -13.91 -0.15 -2.79
N ASP A 83 -13.29 -0.72 -1.77
CA ASP A 83 -12.63 0.04 -0.70
C ASP A 83 -11.34 0.68 -1.21
N MET A 84 -10.51 -0.06 -1.96
CA MET A 84 -9.31 0.46 -2.60
C MET A 84 -9.63 1.58 -3.59
N ARG A 85 -10.62 1.36 -4.46
CA ARG A 85 -11.11 2.39 -5.41
C ARG A 85 -11.55 3.66 -4.71
N LYS A 86 -12.23 3.53 -3.56
CA LYS A 86 -12.65 4.69 -2.76
C LYS A 86 -11.44 5.44 -2.20
N GLN A 87 -10.45 4.75 -1.70
CA GLN A 87 -9.23 5.35 -1.14
C GLN A 87 -8.41 6.04 -2.24
N ILE A 88 -8.21 5.40 -3.40
CA ILE A 88 -7.56 6.02 -4.56
C ILE A 88 -8.27 7.34 -4.93
N ASN A 89 -9.61 7.32 -5.09
CA ASN A 89 -10.38 8.52 -5.41
C ASN A 89 -10.37 9.59 -4.29
N GLU A 90 -10.09 9.21 -3.06
CA GLU A 90 -9.96 10.15 -1.94
C GLU A 90 -8.59 10.86 -1.99
N ILE A 91 -7.51 10.11 -2.24
CA ILE A 91 -6.16 10.66 -2.34
C ILE A 91 -6.02 11.57 -3.56
N LEU A 92 -6.53 11.18 -4.72
CA LEU A 92 -6.54 11.99 -5.96
C LEU A 92 -7.27 13.34 -5.84
N ARG A 93 -7.97 13.63 -4.74
CA ARG A 93 -8.58 14.95 -4.47
C ARG A 93 -7.64 15.95 -3.84
N TYR A 94 -6.53 15.48 -3.28
CA TYR A 94 -5.53 16.37 -2.72
C TYR A 94 -4.77 17.08 -3.83
N PRO A 95 -4.33 18.34 -3.62
CA PRO A 95 -3.47 19.01 -4.58
C PRO A 95 -2.16 18.25 -4.79
N GLU A 96 -1.65 18.24 -6.02
CA GLU A 96 -0.30 17.76 -6.32
C GLU A 96 0.72 18.41 -5.37
N ASP A 97 1.78 17.70 -5.04
CA ASP A 97 2.85 18.14 -4.12
C ASP A 97 2.38 18.45 -2.69
N SER A 98 1.17 18.05 -2.30
CA SER A 98 0.71 18.15 -0.92
C SER A 98 1.06 16.90 -0.13
N ALA A 99 1.12 17.00 1.22
CA ALA A 99 1.28 15.82 2.07
C ALA A 99 0.14 14.79 1.90
N GLY A 100 -1.03 15.23 1.46
CA GLY A 100 -2.17 14.35 1.21
C GLY A 100 -2.06 13.54 -0.08
N SER A 101 -1.34 14.04 -1.08
CA SER A 101 -1.16 13.33 -2.36
C SER A 101 -0.11 12.21 -2.28
N ILE A 102 0.83 12.30 -1.32
CA ILE A 102 1.92 11.33 -1.14
C ILE A 102 1.78 10.50 0.15
N MET A 103 0.61 10.52 0.79
CA MET A 103 0.40 9.80 2.06
C MET A 103 -0.03 8.36 1.82
N THR A 104 0.47 7.43 2.64
CA THR A 104 -0.17 6.13 2.80
C THR A 104 -1.32 6.19 3.81
N THR A 105 -2.37 5.42 3.59
CA THR A 105 -3.46 5.18 4.55
C THR A 105 -3.31 3.84 5.27
N GLU A 106 -2.29 3.07 4.91
CA GLU A 106 -2.06 1.70 5.36
C GLU A 106 -1.05 1.61 6.50
N TYR A 107 -1.36 2.27 7.60
CA TYR A 107 -0.56 2.31 8.82
C TYR A 107 -1.32 1.73 10.03
N VAL A 108 -0.58 1.44 11.10
CA VAL A 108 -1.16 0.99 12.37
C VAL A 108 -1.50 2.19 13.26
N SER A 109 -2.79 2.31 13.59
CA SER A 109 -3.29 3.28 14.57
C SER A 109 -3.62 2.62 15.89
N LEU A 110 -3.11 3.17 17.00
CA LEU A 110 -3.37 2.74 18.37
C LEU A 110 -4.14 3.81 19.14
N ARG A 111 -4.80 3.39 20.23
CA ARG A 111 -5.46 4.32 21.17
C ARG A 111 -4.60 4.45 22.42
N PRO A 112 -4.56 5.63 23.09
CA PRO A 112 -3.71 5.86 24.25
C PRO A 112 -4.05 4.96 25.44
N ASN A 113 -5.32 4.56 25.58
CA ASN A 113 -5.81 3.71 26.66
C ASN A 113 -5.70 2.20 26.40
N MET A 114 -5.16 1.79 25.26
CA MET A 114 -4.85 0.37 25.01
C MET A 114 -3.66 -0.04 25.85
N THR A 115 -3.62 -1.31 26.24
CA THR A 115 -2.42 -1.89 26.84
C THR A 115 -1.41 -2.32 25.77
N VAL A 116 -0.16 -2.53 26.15
CA VAL A 116 0.90 -3.05 25.28
C VAL A 116 0.49 -4.40 24.66
N GLY A 117 -0.06 -5.31 25.48
CA GLY A 117 -0.55 -6.59 25.01
C GLY A 117 -1.68 -6.46 23.98
N GLU A 118 -2.64 -5.54 24.20
CA GLU A 118 -3.71 -5.25 23.23
C GLU A 118 -3.16 -4.66 21.92
N ALA A 119 -2.17 -3.79 22.00
CA ALA A 119 -1.52 -3.20 20.83
C ALA A 119 -0.80 -4.27 19.98
N ILE A 120 -0.05 -5.15 20.60
CA ILE A 120 0.62 -6.28 19.92
C ILE A 120 -0.41 -7.19 19.25
N LEU A 121 -1.51 -7.51 19.93
CA LEU A 121 -2.59 -8.32 19.35
C LEU A 121 -3.25 -7.60 18.15
N ARG A 122 -3.41 -6.29 18.23
CA ARG A 122 -3.92 -5.47 17.12
C ARG A 122 -3.00 -5.52 15.92
N ILE A 123 -1.68 -5.31 16.12
CA ILE A 123 -0.67 -5.38 15.06
C ILE A 123 -0.70 -6.77 14.39
N ARG A 124 -0.76 -7.85 15.16
CA ARG A 124 -0.84 -9.21 14.62
C ARG A 124 -2.06 -9.47 13.76
N ARG A 125 -3.19 -8.82 14.06
CA ARG A 125 -4.44 -8.99 13.28
C ARG A 125 -4.49 -8.13 12.03
N THR A 126 -3.97 -6.91 12.09
CA THR A 126 -4.19 -5.90 11.04
C THR A 126 -2.92 -5.54 10.30
N GLY A 127 -1.74 -5.95 10.79
CA GLY A 127 -0.47 -5.53 10.23
C GLY A 127 -0.11 -6.22 8.92
N ILE A 128 -0.76 -7.35 8.61
CA ILE A 128 -0.51 -8.07 7.36
C ILE A 128 -0.98 -7.26 6.13
N ASP A 129 -2.02 -6.42 6.32
CA ASP A 129 -2.59 -5.58 5.27
C ASP A 129 -2.09 -4.14 5.39
N LYS A 130 -0.93 -3.91 6.00
CA LYS A 130 -0.35 -2.58 6.19
C LYS A 130 1.02 -2.51 5.53
N GLU A 131 1.24 -1.44 4.79
CA GLU A 131 2.52 -1.13 4.16
C GLU A 131 3.65 -1.14 5.20
N THR A 132 3.40 -0.58 6.38
CA THR A 132 4.36 -0.59 7.48
C THR A 132 3.72 -0.80 8.85
N ILE A 133 4.41 -1.56 9.70
CA ILE A 133 4.06 -1.74 11.11
C ILE A 133 5.12 -1.17 12.06
N TYR A 134 6.26 -0.69 11.53
CA TYR A 134 7.40 -0.26 12.37
C TYR A 134 7.05 0.90 13.28
N THR A 135 6.27 1.87 12.78
CA THR A 135 5.78 3.00 13.53
C THR A 135 4.27 2.90 13.69
N CYS A 136 3.80 2.90 14.93
CA CYS A 136 2.38 2.92 15.27
C CYS A 136 1.99 4.33 15.74
N TYR A 137 0.95 4.88 15.12
CA TYR A 137 0.47 6.24 15.41
C TYR A 137 -0.59 6.20 16.50
N VAL A 138 -0.39 6.96 17.58
CA VAL A 138 -1.34 7.01 18.70
C VAL A 138 -2.30 8.18 18.49
N THR A 139 -3.59 7.87 18.39
CA THR A 139 -4.61 8.86 18.08
C THR A 139 -5.70 8.93 19.17
N ARG A 140 -6.22 10.15 19.40
CA ARG A 140 -7.41 10.41 20.22
C ARG A 140 -8.48 11.04 19.32
N GLY A 141 -9.46 10.24 18.89
CA GLY A 141 -10.35 10.64 17.79
C GLY A 141 -9.56 10.80 16.49
N HIS A 142 -9.62 11.98 15.88
CA HIS A 142 -8.89 12.30 14.65
C HIS A 142 -7.56 13.04 14.90
N LYS A 143 -7.12 13.15 16.14
CA LYS A 143 -5.91 13.90 16.50
C LYS A 143 -4.77 12.93 16.81
N LEU A 144 -3.66 13.06 16.11
CA LEU A 144 -2.39 12.44 16.47
C LEU A 144 -1.89 13.05 17.77
N ILE A 145 -1.58 12.22 18.77
CA ILE A 145 -1.11 12.63 20.09
C ILE A 145 0.27 12.08 20.44
N GLY A 146 0.72 11.04 19.72
CA GLY A 146 2.02 10.42 19.91
C GLY A 146 2.27 9.32 18.92
N LEU A 147 3.40 8.69 19.06
CA LEU A 147 3.79 7.51 18.29
C LEU A 147 4.57 6.55 19.19
N THR A 148 4.55 5.27 18.84
CA THR A 148 5.39 4.24 19.45
C THR A 148 5.89 3.30 18.37
N SER A 149 7.05 2.72 18.55
CA SER A 149 7.56 1.73 17.60
C SER A 149 7.18 0.31 18.01
N VAL A 150 7.11 -0.61 17.04
CA VAL A 150 6.96 -2.04 17.35
C VAL A 150 8.09 -2.54 18.24
N LYS A 151 9.31 -1.98 18.09
CA LYS A 151 10.44 -2.29 18.93
C LYS A 151 10.16 -1.93 20.40
N ASP A 152 9.61 -0.74 20.67
CA ASP A 152 9.31 -0.29 22.04
C ASP A 152 8.22 -1.17 22.66
N LEU A 153 7.19 -1.53 21.88
CA LEU A 153 6.15 -2.47 22.31
C LEU A 153 6.73 -3.85 22.68
N LEU A 154 7.65 -4.38 21.86
CA LEU A 154 8.26 -5.70 22.09
C LEU A 154 9.26 -5.72 23.26
N LEU A 155 9.87 -4.58 23.59
CA LEU A 155 10.83 -4.44 24.67
C LEU A 155 10.18 -3.99 25.99
N CYS A 156 8.90 -3.62 25.98
CA CYS A 156 8.15 -3.33 27.20
C CYS A 156 7.89 -4.64 27.97
N GLU A 157 8.37 -4.71 29.23
CA GLU A 157 8.20 -5.90 30.07
C GLU A 157 6.82 -6.00 30.71
N ASP A 158 6.05 -4.89 30.73
CA ASP A 158 4.71 -4.80 31.30
C ASP A 158 3.63 -4.75 30.20
N ASP A 159 3.03 -5.88 29.92
CA ASP A 159 1.95 -6.00 28.93
C ASP A 159 0.68 -5.21 29.32
N ASP A 160 0.52 -4.87 30.59
CA ASP A 160 -0.62 -4.09 31.12
C ASP A 160 -0.35 -2.57 31.10
N ALA A 161 0.91 -2.14 30.83
CA ALA A 161 1.22 -0.73 30.64
C ALA A 161 0.40 -0.11 29.51
N THR A 162 -0.07 1.12 29.69
CA THR A 162 -0.86 1.81 28.66
C THR A 162 0.03 2.39 27.57
N ILE A 163 -0.46 2.45 26.34
CA ILE A 163 0.25 3.09 25.22
C ILE A 163 0.56 4.55 25.54
N GLU A 164 -0.30 5.26 26.26
CA GLU A 164 -0.06 6.65 26.69
C GLU A 164 1.19 6.79 27.58
N SER A 165 1.57 5.74 28.29
CA SER A 165 2.74 5.77 29.18
C SER A 165 4.07 5.49 28.48
N ILE A 166 4.04 4.95 27.25
CA ILE A 166 5.23 4.51 26.51
C ILE A 166 5.41 5.20 25.14
N MET A 167 4.42 6.03 24.70
CA MET A 167 4.46 6.76 23.44
C MET A 167 5.40 7.96 23.47
#